data_265437110be0c882791c6a42b17f0143
#
_entry.id   265437110be0c882791c6a42b17f0143
#
_cell.length_a   1.000
_cell.length_b   1.000
_cell.length_c   1.000
_cell.angle_alpha   90.00
_cell.angle_beta   90.00
_cell.angle_gamma   90.00
#
_symmetry.space_group_name_H-M   'P 1'
#
loop_
_entity.id
_entity.type
_entity.pdbx_description
1 polymer ?
#
loop_
_entity_poly.entity_id
_entity_poly.type
_entity_poly.pdbx_seq_one_letter_code
_entity_poly.pdbx_strand_id
1 'polypeptide(L)' 'MSNTDHRKQSLYFPEEMLGEIQKQAERQDRSLSWIVQQAWKLARADMKKIPGINDVMPQQPQPPPIPPR' A
#
# COMPACT_ATOMS: atom_id res chain seq x y z
N MET A 1 -10.97 -10.87 15.09
CA MET A 1 -10.70 -10.90 14.57
C MET A 1 -10.31 -10.81 14.08
N SER A 2 -10.35 -11.18 14.16
CA SER A 2 -9.83 -11.27 13.63
C SER A 2 -9.44 -10.93 13.06
N ASN A 3 -9.33 -10.83 13.11
CA ASN A 3 -8.76 -10.67 12.51
C ASN A 3 -7.99 -10.66 12.15
N THR A 4 -8.34 -10.63 12.57
CA THR A 4 -7.20 -11.04 12.14
C THR A 4 -7.11 -11.66 10.89
N ASP A 5 -7.80 -11.33 10.17
CA ASP A 5 -7.84 -11.79 8.97
C ASP A 5 -6.72 -11.36 8.21
N HIS A 6 -5.83 -12.21 7.89
CA HIS A 6 -4.70 -11.92 7.06
C HIS A 6 -5.10 -12.17 5.64
N ARG A 7 -5.75 -11.20 5.07
CA ARG A 7 -6.15 -11.35 3.69
C ARG A 7 -4.95 -11.16 2.80
N LYS A 8 -4.82 -12.03 1.85
CA LYS A 8 -3.73 -11.93 0.92
C LYS A 8 -4.08 -10.97 -0.18
N GLN A 9 -3.14 -10.14 -0.53
CA GLN A 9 -3.32 -9.16 -1.57
C GLN A 9 -2.08 -9.13 -2.42
N SER A 10 -2.22 -9.36 -3.72
CA SER A 10 -1.08 -9.30 -4.62
C SER A 10 -0.83 -7.86 -5.01
N LEU A 11 0.39 -7.43 -4.87
CA LEU A 11 0.77 -6.07 -5.20
C LEU A 11 1.92 -6.10 -6.17
N TYR A 12 1.94 -5.13 -7.06
CA TYR A 12 3.02 -4.99 -8.02
C TYR A 12 3.77 -3.71 -7.74
N PHE A 13 5.07 -3.79 -7.77
CA PHE A 13 5.93 -2.63 -7.53
C PHE A 13 6.88 -2.45 -8.69
N PRO A 14 7.25 -1.20 -9.00
CA PRO A 14 8.36 -0.99 -9.91
C PRO A 14 9.60 -1.70 -9.42
N GLU A 15 10.41 -2.11 -10.36
CA GLU A 15 11.58 -2.90 -10.03
C GLU A 15 12.50 -2.23 -9.03
N GLU A 16 12.71 -0.94 -9.20
CA GLU A 16 13.55 -0.18 -8.28
C GLU A 16 13.00 -0.17 -6.88
N MET A 17 11.70 0.05 -6.79
CA MET A 17 11.05 0.11 -5.50
C MET A 17 11.10 -1.24 -4.80
N LEU A 18 10.85 -2.29 -5.55
CA LEU A 18 10.89 -3.62 -4.98
C LEU A 18 12.28 -3.96 -4.46
N GLY A 19 13.31 -3.54 -5.22
CA GLY A 19 14.69 -3.75 -4.79
C GLY A 19 14.99 -3.04 -3.48
N GLU A 20 14.47 -1.83 -3.33
CA GLU A 20 14.67 -1.09 -2.10
C GLU A 20 13.98 -1.76 -0.92
N ILE A 21 12.76 -2.24 -1.17
CA ILE A 21 12.01 -2.91 -0.12
C ILE A 21 12.75 -4.18 0.31
N GLN A 22 13.28 -4.91 -0.66
CA GLN A 22 14.02 -6.13 -0.35
C GLN A 22 15.27 -5.85 0.46
N LYS A 23 15.95 -4.76 0.14
CA LYS A 23 17.13 -4.38 0.90
C LYS A 23 16.79 -4.07 2.35
N GLN A 24 15.69 -3.37 2.56
CA GLN A 24 15.28 -3.06 3.91
C GLN A 24 14.88 -4.32 4.66
N ALA A 25 14.23 -5.23 3.97
CA ALA A 25 13.83 -6.48 4.60
C ALA A 25 15.04 -7.27 5.07
N GLU A 26 16.07 -7.31 4.24
CA GLU A 26 17.29 -8.01 4.60
C GLU A 26 18.00 -7.30 5.74
N ARG A 27 18.10 -5.99 5.65
CA ARG A 27 18.82 -5.21 6.65
C ARG A 27 18.17 -5.34 8.02
N GLN A 28 16.84 -5.41 8.05
CA GLN A 28 16.11 -5.47 9.31
C GLN A 28 15.68 -6.88 9.67
N ASP A 29 16.05 -7.85 8.85
CA ASP A 29 15.69 -9.25 9.07
C ASP A 29 14.19 -9.40 9.26
N ARG A 30 13.44 -8.81 8.33
CA ARG A 30 11.99 -8.88 8.35
C ARG A 30 11.47 -9.30 6.99
N SER A 31 10.22 -9.71 6.95
CA SER A 31 9.60 -10.09 5.68
C SER A 31 9.27 -8.85 4.86
N LEU A 32 9.08 -9.05 3.57
CA LEU A 32 8.68 -7.95 2.70
C LEU A 32 7.35 -7.38 3.15
N SER A 33 6.46 -8.25 3.52
CA SER A 33 5.13 -7.84 3.99
C SER A 33 5.25 -6.93 5.20
N TRP A 34 6.12 -7.29 6.12
CA TRP A 34 6.32 -6.50 7.32
C TRP A 34 6.85 -5.10 6.96
N ILE A 35 7.81 -5.04 6.04
CA ILE A 35 8.38 -3.77 5.63
C ILE A 35 7.31 -2.87 5.02
N VAL A 36 6.49 -3.43 4.13
CA VAL A 36 5.44 -2.66 3.48
C VAL A 36 4.43 -2.17 4.50
N GLN A 37 4.08 -3.01 5.46
CA GLN A 37 3.15 -2.61 6.49
C GLN A 37 3.70 -1.48 7.35
N GLN A 38 4.98 -1.55 7.67
CA GLN A 38 5.61 -0.49 8.44
C GLN A 38 5.65 0.81 7.64
N ALA A 39 5.96 0.69 6.36
CA ALA A 39 5.98 1.87 5.49
C ALA A 39 4.61 2.53 5.45
N TRP A 40 3.56 1.73 5.37
CA TRP A 40 2.21 2.27 5.38
C TRP A 40 1.91 2.99 6.69
N LYS A 41 2.28 2.38 7.80
CA LYS A 41 2.05 3.00 9.10
C LYS A 41 2.75 4.34 9.23
N LEU A 42 3.94 4.42 8.67
CA LEU A 42 4.69 5.67 8.72
C LEU A 42 4.09 6.73 7.80
N ALA A 43 3.58 6.31 6.66
CA ALA A 43 3.10 7.24 5.65
C ALA A 43 1.60 7.52 5.72
N ARG A 44 0.88 6.77 6.53
CA ARG A 44 -0.58 6.83 6.45
C ARG A 44 -1.15 8.21 6.69
N ALA A 45 -0.57 8.95 7.60
CA ALA A 45 -1.06 10.30 7.88
C ALA A 45 -0.85 11.20 6.68
N ASP A 46 0.31 11.08 6.05
CA ASP A 46 0.59 11.87 4.87
C ASP A 46 -0.30 11.46 3.71
N MET A 47 -0.56 10.18 3.60
CA MET A 47 -1.43 9.70 2.53
C MET A 47 -2.83 10.23 2.68
N LYS A 48 -3.29 10.36 3.90
CA LYS A 48 -4.62 10.90 4.15
C LYS A 48 -4.72 12.37 3.78
N LYS A 49 -3.61 13.06 3.77
CA LYS A 49 -3.58 14.47 3.40
C LYS A 49 -3.68 14.67 1.89
N ILE A 50 -3.35 13.65 1.14
CA ILE A 50 -3.46 13.75 -0.31
C ILE A 50 -4.92 13.65 -0.68
N PRO A 51 -5.47 14.68 -1.33
CA PRO A 51 -6.90 14.65 -1.64
C PRO A 51 -7.21 13.60 -2.68
N GLY A 52 -8.29 12.91 -2.44
CA GLY A 52 -8.79 11.98 -3.43
C GLY A 52 -9.65 12.71 -4.43
N ILE A 53 -9.99 12.03 -5.48
CA ILE A 53 -10.83 12.62 -6.51
C ILE A 53 -12.15 13.08 -5.93
N ASN A 54 -12.73 12.26 -5.09
CA ASN A 54 -14.04 12.57 -4.52
C ASN A 54 -13.96 13.67 -3.48
N ASP A 55 -12.78 13.90 -2.93
CA ASP A 55 -12.62 14.96 -1.95
C ASP A 55 -12.47 16.31 -2.60
N VAL A 56 -11.94 16.32 -3.82
CA VAL A 56 -11.63 17.55 -4.50
C VAL A 56 -12.70 17.92 -5.51
N MET A 57 -13.18 16.91 -6.22
CA MET A 57 -14.16 17.12 -7.28
C MET A 57 -15.44 16.48 -6.86
N PRO A 58 -16.43 17.28 -6.50
CA PRO A 58 -17.69 16.72 -6.06
C PRO A 58 -18.40 16.01 -7.18
N GLN A 59 -19.01 14.94 -6.84
CA GLN A 59 -19.97 14.28 -7.70
C GLN A 59 -19.44 13.64 -8.94
N GLN A 60 -18.17 13.38 -8.98
CA GLN A 60 -17.65 12.63 -10.10
C GLN A 60 -17.83 11.16 -9.80
N PRO A 61 -18.56 10.44 -10.61
CA PRO A 61 -18.64 9.02 -10.39
C PRO A 61 -17.29 8.39 -10.60
N GLN A 62 -16.91 7.57 -9.64
CA GLN A 62 -15.63 6.94 -9.71
C GLN A 62 -15.70 5.71 -10.59
N PRO A 63 -14.79 5.55 -11.51
CA PRO A 63 -14.81 4.33 -12.31
C PRO A 63 -14.48 3.14 -11.43
N PRO A 64 -15.00 1.96 -11.77
CA PRO A 64 -14.72 0.80 -10.98
C PRO A 64 -13.23 0.47 -11.04
N PRO A 65 -12.70 -0.11 -9.97
CA PRO A 65 -11.29 -0.44 -9.98
C PRO A 65 -11.00 -1.52 -11.01
N ILE A 66 -9.81 -1.44 -11.56
CA ILE A 66 -9.39 -2.43 -12.52
C ILE A 66 -9.15 -3.73 -11.78
N PRO A 67 -9.79 -4.82 -12.22
CA PRO A 67 -9.60 -6.07 -11.50
C PRO A 67 -8.17 -6.56 -11.63
N PRO A 68 -7.66 -7.22 -10.62
CA PRO A 68 -6.31 -7.76 -10.70
C PRO A 68 -6.26 -8.92 -11.67
N ARG A 69 -5.09 -9.15 -12.22
CA ARG A 69 -4.91 -10.21 -13.16
C ARG A 69 -4.12 -11.33 -12.62
#